data_8a837607e0945d6cce25608c45f48e6f
#
_entry.id   8a837607e0945d6cce25608c45f48e6f
#
_cell.length_a   1.000
_cell.length_b   1.000
_cell.length_c   1.000
_cell.angle_alpha   90.00
_cell.angle_beta   90.00
_cell.angle_gamma   90.00
#
_symmetry.space_group_name_H-M   'P 1'
#
loop_
_entity.id
_entity.type
_entity.pdbx_description
1 polymer ?
#
loop_
_entity_poly.entity_id
_entity_poly.type
_entity_poly.pdbx_seq_one_letter_code
_entity_poly.pdbx_strand_id
1 'polypeptide(L)'
;MSTTENTQQTRLLTPAELAVCVKMFREMRQWSQEQLAEISGLNVRTIQRVEQGLSASLDTRRALARAFEFEDIDALNKPFTIPSEEELKVAKEKFDREHVTLTAIPLTTGKQLAKLSEICSMDLSEPGFDLTREADETFAALVDYF
;
A
#
# COMPACT_ATOMS: atom_id res chain seq x y z
N MET A 1 -18.41 -34.52 -16.52
CA MET A 1 -17.37 -33.56 -16.94
C MET A 1 -17.89 -32.17 -16.61
N SER A 2 -17.51 -31.65 -15.49
CA SER A 2 -17.88 -30.29 -15.09
C SER A 2 -16.85 -29.34 -15.69
N THR A 3 -17.20 -28.71 -16.78
CA THR A 3 -16.42 -27.58 -17.30
C THR A 3 -16.65 -26.44 -16.34
N THR A 4 -15.73 -26.23 -15.42
CA THR A 4 -15.71 -25.01 -14.61
C THR A 4 -15.38 -23.89 -15.59
N GLU A 5 -16.40 -23.26 -16.14
CA GLU A 5 -16.26 -22.01 -16.85
C GLU A 5 -15.68 -21.02 -15.83
N ASN A 6 -14.39 -20.74 -15.97
CA ASN A 6 -13.72 -19.66 -15.29
C ASN A 6 -14.25 -18.33 -15.86
N THR A 7 -15.45 -18.00 -15.43
CA THR A 7 -16.11 -16.74 -15.83
C THR A 7 -15.41 -15.62 -15.07
N GLN A 8 -14.40 -15.04 -15.69
CA GLN A 8 -13.87 -13.75 -15.25
C GLN A 8 -15.04 -12.78 -15.17
N GLN A 9 -15.50 -12.50 -13.95
CA GLN A 9 -16.61 -11.59 -13.73
C GLN A 9 -16.10 -10.15 -13.91
N THR A 10 -16.35 -9.64 -15.11
CA THR A 10 -16.11 -8.22 -15.40
C THR A 10 -17.31 -7.42 -14.92
N ARG A 11 -17.17 -6.67 -13.85
CA ARG A 11 -18.23 -5.85 -13.27
C ARG A 11 -17.70 -4.54 -12.69
N LEU A 12 -18.59 -3.58 -12.51
CA LEU A 12 -18.28 -2.36 -11.79
C LEU A 12 -17.95 -2.68 -10.31
N LEU A 13 -17.06 -1.87 -9.74
CA LEU A 13 -16.78 -1.91 -8.31
C LEU A 13 -18.07 -1.62 -7.53
N THR A 14 -18.37 -2.44 -6.55
CA THR A 14 -19.42 -2.14 -5.58
C THR A 14 -19.01 -0.94 -4.73
N PRO A 15 -19.95 -0.23 -4.09
CA PRO A 15 -19.61 0.86 -3.18
C PRO A 15 -18.65 0.45 -2.06
N ALA A 16 -18.79 -0.77 -1.54
CA ALA A 16 -17.89 -1.30 -0.51
C ALA A 16 -16.46 -1.53 -1.04
N GLU A 17 -16.32 -2.07 -2.25
CA GLU A 17 -15.02 -2.27 -2.91
C GLU A 17 -14.36 -0.93 -3.26
N LEU A 18 -15.15 0.04 -3.74
CA LEU A 18 -14.68 1.39 -3.98
C LEU A 18 -14.15 2.03 -2.69
N ALA A 19 -14.85 1.85 -1.58
CA ALA A 19 -14.43 2.34 -0.26
C ALA A 19 -13.06 1.80 0.14
N VAL A 20 -12.85 0.50 -0.02
CA VAL A 20 -11.56 -0.16 0.27
C VAL A 20 -10.45 0.39 -0.63
N CYS A 21 -10.71 0.52 -1.94
CA CYS A 21 -9.75 1.07 -2.89
C CYS A 21 -9.36 2.51 -2.54
N VAL A 22 -10.33 3.38 -2.31
CA VAL A 22 -10.09 4.80 -1.98
C VAL A 22 -9.28 4.93 -0.70
N LYS A 23 -9.67 4.21 0.35
CA LYS A 23 -8.95 4.21 1.61
C LYS A 23 -7.52 3.71 1.45
N MET A 24 -7.32 2.62 0.73
CA MET A 24 -5.99 2.05 0.46
C MET A 24 -5.10 3.04 -0.30
N PHE A 25 -5.58 3.63 -1.39
CA PHE A 25 -4.81 4.60 -2.17
C PHE A 25 -4.46 5.87 -1.38
N ARG A 26 -5.37 6.30 -0.51
CA ARG A 26 -5.13 7.44 0.38
C ARG A 26 -4.05 7.10 1.43
N GLU A 27 -4.17 5.95 2.10
CA GLU A 27 -3.23 5.51 3.13
C GLU A 27 -1.83 5.24 2.57
N MET A 28 -1.74 4.67 1.37
CA MET A 28 -0.44 4.48 0.68
C MET A 28 0.28 5.80 0.43
N ARG A 29 -0.44 6.90 0.27
CA ARG A 29 0.11 8.26 0.10
C ARG A 29 0.25 9.01 1.43
N GLN A 30 -0.12 8.38 2.55
CA GLN A 30 -0.13 8.98 3.88
C GLN A 30 -0.98 10.26 3.97
N TRP A 31 -2.06 10.33 3.20
CA TRP A 31 -2.99 11.45 3.22
C TRP A 31 -4.08 11.25 4.27
N SER A 32 -4.49 12.36 4.91
CA SER A 32 -5.72 12.39 5.69
C SER A 32 -6.95 12.49 4.76
N GLN A 33 -8.14 12.29 5.31
CA GLN A 33 -9.39 12.48 4.55
C GLN A 33 -9.56 13.94 4.10
N GLU A 34 -9.10 14.89 4.91
CA GLU A 34 -9.08 16.32 4.62
C GLU A 34 -8.13 16.64 3.46
N GLN A 35 -6.95 16.05 3.47
CA GLN A 35 -5.98 16.22 2.37
C GLN A 35 -6.51 15.65 1.05
N LEU A 36 -7.11 14.46 1.08
CA LEU A 36 -7.74 13.89 -0.11
C LEU A 36 -8.89 14.77 -0.61
N ALA A 37 -9.69 15.33 0.29
CA ALA A 37 -10.77 16.24 -0.05
C ALA A 37 -10.24 17.50 -0.74
N GLU A 38 -9.19 18.10 -0.22
CA GLU A 38 -8.52 19.27 -0.81
C GLU A 38 -7.94 18.96 -2.20
N ILE A 39 -7.19 17.87 -2.33
CA ILE A 39 -6.56 17.47 -3.58
C ILE A 39 -7.60 17.12 -4.66
N SER A 40 -8.68 16.45 -4.28
CA SER A 40 -9.75 16.04 -5.21
C SER A 40 -10.75 17.16 -5.52
N GLY A 41 -10.74 18.25 -4.74
CA GLY A 41 -11.76 19.30 -4.81
C GLY A 41 -13.14 18.85 -4.31
N LEU A 42 -13.19 17.79 -3.51
CA LEU A 42 -14.41 17.26 -2.90
C LEU A 42 -14.56 17.74 -1.45
N ASN A 43 -15.77 17.65 -0.94
CA ASN A 43 -16.01 17.89 0.48
C ASN A 43 -15.54 16.70 1.32
N VAL A 44 -14.96 16.96 2.50
CA VAL A 44 -14.50 15.91 3.44
C VAL A 44 -15.64 14.91 3.75
N ARG A 45 -16.86 15.40 3.93
CA ARG A 45 -18.03 14.54 4.14
C ARG A 45 -18.29 13.58 2.97
N THR A 46 -17.99 14.00 1.74
CA THR A 46 -18.09 13.15 0.56
C THR A 46 -17.03 12.03 0.62
N ILE A 47 -15.80 12.36 0.99
CA ILE A 47 -14.74 11.35 1.18
C ILE A 47 -15.13 10.35 2.27
N GLN A 48 -15.60 10.83 3.42
CA GLN A 48 -16.06 9.97 4.52
C GLN A 48 -17.17 9.02 4.08
N ARG A 49 -18.16 9.52 3.35
CA ARG A 49 -19.26 8.69 2.83
C ARG A 49 -18.78 7.61 1.86
N VAL A 50 -17.85 7.95 0.97
CA VAL A 50 -17.26 6.97 0.03
C VAL A 50 -16.49 5.90 0.80
N GLU A 51 -15.66 6.28 1.76
CA GLU A 51 -14.89 5.33 2.58
C GLU A 51 -15.77 4.49 3.53
N GLN A 52 -17.00 4.92 3.80
CA GLN A 52 -18.01 4.14 4.53
C GLN A 52 -18.78 3.15 3.64
N GLY A 53 -18.48 3.09 2.35
CA GLY A 53 -19.14 2.19 1.42
C GLY A 53 -20.48 2.71 0.89
N LEU A 54 -20.71 4.01 0.95
CA LEU A 54 -21.88 4.62 0.33
C LEU A 54 -21.62 4.92 -1.15
N SER A 55 -22.68 4.96 -1.95
CA SER A 55 -22.58 5.20 -3.39
C SER A 55 -21.92 6.55 -3.70
N ALA A 56 -21.05 6.53 -4.70
CA ALA A 56 -20.38 7.72 -5.22
C ALA A 56 -20.90 8.02 -6.63
N SER A 57 -21.15 9.29 -6.92
CA SER A 57 -21.52 9.75 -8.25
C SER A 57 -20.36 9.59 -9.25
N LEU A 58 -20.67 9.64 -10.54
CA LEU A 58 -19.65 9.63 -11.59
C LEU A 58 -18.62 10.75 -11.41
N ASP A 59 -19.07 11.95 -11.11
CA ASP A 59 -18.19 13.10 -10.89
C ASP A 59 -17.27 12.90 -9.68
N THR A 60 -17.80 12.31 -8.60
CA THR A 60 -17.01 11.94 -7.43
C THR A 60 -15.93 10.92 -7.78
N ARG A 61 -16.27 9.88 -8.54
CA ARG A 61 -15.31 8.84 -8.99
C ARG A 61 -14.22 9.42 -9.88
N ARG A 62 -14.59 10.33 -10.80
CA ARG A 62 -13.65 11.04 -11.67
C ARG A 62 -12.72 11.98 -10.90
N ALA A 63 -13.27 12.69 -9.90
CA ALA A 63 -12.47 13.55 -9.03
C ALA A 63 -11.44 12.75 -8.24
N LEU A 64 -11.81 11.59 -7.71
CA LEU A 64 -10.91 10.68 -7.03
C LEU A 64 -9.85 10.09 -7.97
N ALA A 65 -10.24 9.68 -9.17
CA ALA A 65 -9.29 9.16 -10.17
C ALA A 65 -8.22 10.21 -10.53
N ARG A 66 -8.62 11.47 -10.68
CA ARG A 66 -7.68 12.59 -10.89
C ARG A 66 -6.76 12.83 -9.69
N ALA A 67 -7.32 12.81 -8.48
CA ALA A 67 -6.56 13.00 -7.25
C ALA A 67 -5.49 11.90 -7.08
N PHE A 68 -5.80 10.68 -7.47
CA PHE A 68 -4.87 9.55 -7.46
C PHE A 68 -3.97 9.45 -8.70
N GLU A 69 -4.09 10.42 -9.62
CA GLU A 69 -3.27 10.50 -10.84
C GLU A 69 -3.42 9.27 -11.76
N PHE A 70 -4.63 8.72 -11.84
CA PHE A 70 -4.90 7.67 -12.80
C PHE A 70 -4.88 8.23 -14.23
N GLU A 71 -4.22 7.53 -15.14
CA GLU A 71 -4.19 7.92 -16.56
C GLU A 71 -5.60 8.01 -17.16
N ASP A 72 -6.48 7.12 -16.74
CA ASP A 72 -7.88 7.09 -17.13
C ASP A 72 -8.76 7.65 -16.02
N ILE A 73 -9.37 8.80 -16.27
CA ILE A 73 -10.28 9.43 -15.30
C ILE A 73 -11.54 8.59 -14.99
N ASP A 74 -11.90 7.69 -15.89
CA ASP A 74 -13.03 6.77 -15.74
C ASP A 74 -12.62 5.41 -15.15
N ALA A 75 -11.37 5.24 -14.74
CA ALA A 75 -10.86 3.98 -14.20
C ALA A 75 -11.73 3.41 -13.06
N LEU A 76 -12.23 4.27 -12.17
CA LEU A 76 -13.12 3.87 -11.07
C LEU A 76 -14.58 3.65 -11.49
N ASN A 77 -14.91 3.89 -12.76
CA ASN A 77 -16.26 3.74 -13.31
C ASN A 77 -16.33 2.73 -14.47
N LYS A 78 -15.22 2.08 -14.77
CA LYS A 78 -15.18 1.00 -15.79
C LYS A 78 -15.34 -0.36 -15.13
N PRO A 79 -15.85 -1.35 -15.87
CA PRO A 79 -15.87 -2.72 -15.41
C PRO A 79 -14.48 -3.20 -15.06
N PHE A 80 -14.34 -3.80 -13.90
CA PHE A 80 -13.10 -4.39 -13.39
C PHE A 80 -13.11 -5.88 -13.64
N THR A 81 -12.03 -6.41 -14.19
CA THR A 81 -11.84 -7.85 -14.25
C THR A 81 -11.28 -8.30 -12.91
N ILE A 82 -12.08 -9.06 -12.16
CA ILE A 82 -11.65 -9.60 -10.88
C ILE A 82 -10.82 -10.83 -11.18
N PRO A 83 -9.55 -10.87 -10.75
CA PRO A 83 -8.74 -12.07 -10.91
C PRO A 83 -9.39 -13.25 -10.19
N SER A 84 -9.31 -14.43 -10.78
CA SER A 84 -9.74 -15.65 -10.11
C SER A 84 -8.84 -15.97 -8.90
N GLU A 85 -9.33 -16.80 -7.98
CA GLU A 85 -8.51 -17.26 -6.85
C GLU A 85 -7.20 -17.90 -7.30
N GLU A 86 -7.21 -18.61 -8.42
CA GLU A 86 -6.02 -19.25 -9.00
C GLU A 86 -5.03 -18.21 -9.52
N GLU A 87 -5.50 -17.17 -10.21
CA GLU A 87 -4.65 -16.07 -10.69
C GLU A 87 -4.04 -15.29 -9.52
N LEU A 88 -4.83 -15.03 -8.46
CA LEU A 88 -4.34 -14.40 -7.23
C LEU A 88 -3.30 -15.26 -6.53
N LYS A 89 -3.49 -16.57 -6.48
CA LYS A 89 -2.53 -17.50 -5.89
C LYS A 89 -1.21 -17.51 -6.67
N VAL A 90 -1.28 -17.60 -7.99
CA VAL A 90 -0.10 -17.55 -8.86
C VAL A 90 0.63 -16.21 -8.74
N ALA A 91 -0.12 -15.10 -8.71
CA ALA A 91 0.45 -13.77 -8.52
C ALA A 91 1.14 -13.63 -7.15
N LYS A 92 0.52 -14.19 -6.09
CA LYS A 92 1.11 -14.21 -4.75
C LYS A 92 2.37 -15.07 -4.70
N GLU A 93 2.36 -16.28 -5.25
CA GLU A 93 3.53 -17.15 -5.31
C GLU A 93 4.68 -16.51 -6.09
N LYS A 94 4.38 -15.80 -7.18
CA LYS A 94 5.36 -15.03 -7.94
C LYS A 94 5.92 -13.88 -7.11
N PHE A 95 5.05 -13.13 -6.42
CA PHE A 95 5.48 -12.04 -5.55
C PHE A 95 6.37 -12.54 -4.41
N ASP A 96 5.96 -13.60 -3.72
CA ASP A 96 6.72 -14.21 -2.62
C ASP A 96 8.08 -14.77 -3.08
N ARG A 97 8.21 -15.15 -4.35
CA ARG A 97 9.48 -15.60 -4.95
C ARG A 97 10.42 -14.45 -5.29
N GLU A 98 9.85 -13.33 -5.75
CA GLU A 98 10.62 -12.15 -6.20
C GLU A 98 10.88 -11.14 -5.07
N HIS A 99 10.16 -11.25 -3.96
CA HIS A 99 10.20 -10.30 -2.86
C HIS A 99 10.36 -11.02 -1.52
N VAL A 100 11.18 -10.44 -0.67
CA VAL A 100 11.31 -10.85 0.74
C VAL A 100 10.41 -9.95 1.58
N THR A 101 9.43 -10.53 2.25
CA THR A 101 8.59 -9.78 3.18
C THR A 101 9.33 -9.64 4.51
N LEU A 102 9.73 -8.43 4.84
CA LEU A 102 10.34 -8.11 6.12
C LEU A 102 9.28 -7.55 7.06
N THR A 103 9.15 -8.14 8.24
CA THR A 103 8.33 -7.57 9.30
C THR A 103 9.19 -6.63 10.14
N ALA A 104 8.99 -5.33 9.97
CA ALA A 104 9.65 -4.34 10.80
C ALA A 104 8.94 -4.22 12.15
N ILE A 105 9.64 -4.50 13.24
CA ILE A 105 9.17 -4.26 14.60
C ILE A 105 9.81 -2.97 15.07
N PRO A 106 9.04 -1.91 15.34
CA PRO A 106 9.62 -0.67 15.82
C PRO A 106 10.25 -0.87 17.19
N LEU A 107 11.52 -0.52 17.33
CA LEU A 107 12.21 -0.47 18.60
C LEU A 107 11.90 0.88 19.27
N THR A 108 11.21 0.84 20.39
CA THR A 108 10.76 2.04 21.09
C THR A 108 11.59 2.33 22.37
N THR A 109 12.39 1.37 22.81
CA THR A 109 13.22 1.50 24.02
C THR A 109 14.64 0.97 23.79
N GLY A 110 15.62 1.59 24.48
CA GLY A 110 17.01 1.13 24.47
C GLY A 110 17.19 -0.31 24.99
N LYS A 111 16.30 -0.76 25.90
CA LYS A 111 16.29 -2.15 26.38
C LYS A 111 15.94 -3.17 25.30
N GLN A 112 15.01 -2.82 24.39
CA GLN A 112 14.67 -3.67 23.24
C GLN A 112 15.84 -3.78 22.28
N LEU A 113 16.55 -2.67 22.03
CA LEU A 113 17.74 -2.63 21.20
C LEU A 113 18.88 -3.47 21.80
N ALA A 114 19.18 -3.30 23.11
CA ALA A 114 20.18 -4.10 23.80
C ALA A 114 19.88 -5.60 23.75
N LYS A 115 18.63 -5.99 23.97
CA LYS A 115 18.22 -7.38 23.89
C LYS A 115 18.33 -7.95 22.46
N LEU A 116 18.04 -7.13 21.45
CA LEU A 116 18.20 -7.53 20.06
C LEU A 116 19.66 -7.73 19.70
N SER A 117 20.56 -6.85 20.15
CA SER A 117 22.01 -6.98 19.92
C SER A 117 22.60 -8.25 20.57
N GLU A 118 22.14 -8.65 21.76
CA GLU A 118 22.52 -9.90 22.39
C GLU A 118 22.09 -11.14 21.62
N ILE A 119 20.86 -11.11 21.04
CA ILE A 119 20.29 -12.26 20.30
C ILE A 119 20.91 -12.41 18.92
N CYS A 120 21.19 -11.29 18.27
CA CYS A 120 21.60 -11.30 16.85
C CYS A 120 23.12 -11.47 16.67
N SER A 121 23.94 -11.36 17.72
CA SER A 121 25.43 -11.34 17.59
C SER A 121 25.85 -10.48 16.39
N MET A 122 25.28 -9.27 16.31
CA MET A 122 25.45 -8.43 15.15
C MET A 122 26.91 -7.98 15.05
N ASP A 123 27.66 -8.70 14.24
CA ASP A 123 28.80 -8.13 13.56
C ASP A 123 28.21 -7.13 12.54
N LEU A 124 28.27 -5.85 12.87
CA LEU A 124 27.96 -4.78 11.93
C LEU A 124 29.11 -4.72 10.92
N SER A 125 29.10 -5.68 10.00
CA SER A 125 30.05 -5.68 8.88
C SER A 125 29.79 -4.47 7.99
N GLU A 126 30.86 -3.88 7.49
CA GLU A 126 30.76 -2.80 6.52
C GLU A 126 29.86 -3.21 5.34
N PRO A 127 28.92 -2.36 4.92
CA PRO A 127 28.08 -2.66 3.77
C PRO A 127 28.96 -2.84 2.54
N GLY A 128 28.70 -3.90 1.75
CA GLY A 128 29.47 -4.23 0.55
C GLY A 128 29.21 -3.31 -0.66
N PHE A 129 28.69 -2.09 -0.41
CA PHE A 129 28.42 -1.07 -1.42
C PHE A 129 28.72 0.32 -0.89
N ASP A 130 29.02 1.26 -1.77
CA ASP A 130 29.31 2.65 -1.41
C ASP A 130 28.07 3.34 -0.86
N LEU A 131 28.18 3.84 0.38
CA LEU A 131 27.15 4.64 1.04
C LEU A 131 27.26 6.11 0.62
N THR A 132 26.13 6.80 0.64
CA THR A 132 26.17 8.27 0.60
C THR A 132 26.82 8.78 1.87
N ARG A 133 27.44 9.98 1.81
CA ARG A 133 28.11 10.56 2.98
C ARG A 133 27.22 10.63 4.23
N GLU A 134 25.96 10.99 4.06
CA GLU A 134 24.97 11.06 5.17
C GLU A 134 24.65 9.68 5.74
N ALA A 135 24.53 8.67 4.89
CA ALA A 135 24.31 7.29 5.31
C ALA A 135 25.53 6.71 6.02
N ASP A 136 26.74 7.04 5.58
CA ASP A 136 28.01 6.62 6.18
C ASP A 136 28.20 7.25 7.56
N GLU A 137 27.93 8.53 7.71
CA GLU A 137 27.96 9.25 9.01
C GLU A 137 26.93 8.64 9.99
N THR A 138 25.73 8.30 9.51
CA THR A 138 24.68 7.66 10.33
C THR A 138 25.08 6.24 10.74
N PHE A 139 25.68 5.48 9.82
CA PHE A 139 26.18 4.14 10.09
C PHE A 139 27.34 4.14 11.11
N ALA A 140 28.29 5.07 10.96
CA ALA A 140 29.38 5.25 11.91
C ALA A 140 28.87 5.59 13.32
N ALA A 141 27.86 6.47 13.43
CA ALA A 141 27.23 6.79 14.71
C ALA A 141 26.52 5.59 15.35
N LEU A 142 25.97 4.68 14.54
CA LEU A 142 25.38 3.42 15.02
C LEU A 142 26.43 2.44 15.55
N VAL A 143 27.58 2.33 14.86
CA VAL A 143 28.69 1.46 15.27
C VAL A 143 29.31 1.91 16.60
N ASP A 144 29.43 3.22 16.82
CA ASP A 144 29.95 3.79 18.09
C ASP A 144 28.99 3.55 19.28
N TYR A 145 27.76 3.16 19.03
CA TYR A 145 26.75 2.88 20.06
C TYR A 145 26.77 1.42 20.56
N PHE A 146 27.41 0.52 19.81
CA PHE A 146 27.54 -0.91 20.10
C PHE A 146 28.98 -1.28 20.51
#